data_48b47d83f321b15a0713ca5f69e7be75
#
_entry.id   48b47d83f321b15a0713ca5f69e7be75
#
_cell.length_a   1.000
_cell.length_b   1.000
_cell.length_c   1.000
_cell.angle_alpha   90.00
_cell.angle_beta   90.00
_cell.angle_gamma   90.00
#
_symmetry.space_group_name_H-M   'P 1'
#
loop_
_entity.id
_entity.type
_entity.pdbx_description
1 polymer ?
#
loop_
_entity_poly.entity_id
_entity_poly.type
_entity_poly.pdbx_seq_one_letter_code
_entity_poly.pdbx_strand_id
1 'polypeptide(L)'
;MQTKRRKKSIESVMTIIMAFFMCMASYAQEGSMAQHSAAKNLIWESKLERQVRFLSDTICQGRGTGSRASKEAAFWIEREFNKTGLLKIDSTYTKHFFAGHGHIGHNIMGMIPGSLKTPRDRYVIIGAHYDHLGMLDGKIYPGADANASGVTAMLSLAQMFSSMKTLGKGYDSNIIFVAFDAKELSMAGSQALWRMIETGELHDPITGNAITPDKISLMVNIDQIGSTLSPLQKNRPDYLIMLGTHSLKRPDQELLEYCNRRYGIYMDIALDYYGSKNFTEVFYTLSDQKVFVQNKIPAVLFTSGITMNTNKTWDTVENLDMEVLKKRIYLIYHWVDHIL
;
A
#
# COMPACT_ATOMS: atom_id res chain seq x y z
N MET A 1 34.03 28.13 -49.12
CA MET A 1 33.37 29.06 -48.17
C MET A 1 31.96 28.58 -47.72
N GLN A 2 31.18 27.94 -48.56
CA GLN A 2 29.81 27.43 -48.24
C GLN A 2 29.78 26.27 -47.23
N THR A 3 30.74 25.35 -47.26
CA THR A 3 30.78 24.20 -46.32
C THR A 3 31.02 24.61 -44.86
N LYS A 4 31.82 25.65 -44.61
CA LYS A 4 32.10 26.19 -43.27
C LYS A 4 30.86 26.90 -42.66
N ARG A 5 30.04 27.57 -43.51
CA ARG A 5 28.78 28.20 -43.07
C ARG A 5 27.72 27.15 -42.72
N ARG A 6 27.59 26.07 -43.48
CA ARG A 6 26.65 24.97 -43.19
C ARG A 6 26.98 24.25 -41.88
N LYS A 7 28.29 24.02 -41.61
CA LYS A 7 28.74 23.37 -40.37
C LYS A 7 28.41 24.21 -39.13
N LYS A 8 28.67 25.54 -39.18
CA LYS A 8 28.29 26.47 -38.09
C LYS A 8 26.77 26.55 -37.87
N SER A 9 25.94 26.49 -38.92
CA SER A 9 24.49 26.48 -38.80
C SER A 9 23.98 25.22 -38.12
N ILE A 10 24.55 24.04 -38.44
CA ILE A 10 24.18 22.77 -37.82
C ILE A 10 24.59 22.74 -36.33
N GLU A 11 25.79 23.22 -36.00
CA GLU A 11 26.25 23.31 -34.60
C GLU A 11 25.36 24.26 -33.77
N SER A 12 24.92 25.40 -34.32
CA SER A 12 24.02 26.31 -33.64
C SER A 12 22.62 25.71 -33.44
N VAL A 13 22.08 24.96 -34.40
CA VAL A 13 20.82 24.27 -34.28
C VAL A 13 20.88 23.17 -33.22
N MET A 14 21.96 22.37 -33.19
CA MET A 14 22.17 21.34 -32.17
C MET A 14 22.28 21.95 -30.77
N THR A 15 22.96 23.08 -30.61
CA THR A 15 23.07 23.79 -29.33
C THR A 15 21.71 24.28 -28.82
N ILE A 16 20.87 24.82 -29.71
CA ILE A 16 19.51 25.25 -29.38
C ILE A 16 18.63 24.07 -28.98
N ILE A 17 18.72 22.95 -29.71
CA ILE A 17 17.97 21.71 -29.38
C ILE A 17 18.43 21.16 -28.02
N MET A 18 19.74 21.10 -27.75
CA MET A 18 20.25 20.67 -26.44
C MET A 18 19.82 21.61 -25.31
N ALA A 19 19.87 22.93 -25.52
CA ALA A 19 19.38 23.89 -24.53
C ALA A 19 17.86 23.73 -24.26
N PHE A 20 17.07 23.48 -25.30
CA PHE A 20 15.64 23.20 -25.17
C PHE A 20 15.38 21.90 -24.39
N PHE A 21 16.10 20.82 -24.67
CA PHE A 21 16.00 19.57 -23.91
C PHE A 21 16.46 19.73 -22.46
N MET A 22 17.51 20.49 -22.18
CA MET A 22 17.94 20.81 -20.81
C MET A 22 16.88 21.65 -20.08
N CYS A 23 16.27 22.63 -20.72
CA CYS A 23 15.20 23.42 -20.14
C CYS A 23 13.98 22.58 -19.85
N MET A 24 13.54 21.71 -20.77
CA MET A 24 12.44 20.77 -20.56
C MET A 24 12.72 19.77 -19.44
N ALA A 25 13.97 19.27 -19.33
CA ALA A 25 14.38 18.40 -18.24
C ALA A 25 14.35 19.11 -16.88
N SER A 26 14.77 20.39 -16.83
CA SER A 26 14.70 21.21 -15.62
C SER A 26 13.25 21.48 -15.19
N TYR A 27 12.36 21.80 -16.11
CA TYR A 27 10.92 21.96 -15.84
C TYR A 27 10.27 20.68 -15.34
N ALA A 28 10.61 19.53 -15.95
CA ALA A 28 10.11 18.24 -15.50
C ALA A 28 10.63 17.89 -14.09
N GLN A 29 11.87 18.25 -13.78
CA GLN A 29 12.48 18.03 -12.47
C GLN A 29 11.87 18.93 -11.39
N GLU A 30 11.59 20.20 -11.68
CA GLU A 30 10.90 21.14 -10.77
C GLU A 30 9.45 20.68 -10.51
N GLY A 31 8.73 20.27 -11.55
CA GLY A 31 7.39 19.71 -11.41
C GLY A 31 7.36 18.46 -10.54
N SER A 32 8.32 17.55 -10.71
CA SER A 32 8.48 16.36 -9.87
C SER A 32 8.79 16.71 -8.40
N MET A 33 9.64 17.70 -8.15
CA MET A 33 9.97 18.14 -6.78
C MET A 33 8.79 18.83 -6.09
N ALA A 34 8.01 19.62 -6.82
CA ALA A 34 6.80 20.26 -6.29
C ALA A 34 5.74 19.22 -5.93
N GLN A 35 5.51 18.22 -6.78
CA GLN A 35 4.63 17.09 -6.49
C GLN A 35 5.10 16.28 -5.28
N HIS A 36 6.39 16.02 -5.17
CA HIS A 36 6.99 15.36 -4.02
C HIS A 36 6.75 16.12 -2.71
N SER A 37 6.98 17.43 -2.71
CA SER A 37 6.70 18.28 -1.56
C SER A 37 5.20 18.29 -1.20
N ALA A 38 4.32 18.32 -2.19
CA ALA A 38 2.88 18.22 -1.99
C ALA A 38 2.49 16.88 -1.33
N ALA A 39 3.01 15.76 -1.84
CA ALA A 39 2.73 14.44 -1.27
C ALA A 39 3.19 14.32 0.19
N LYS A 40 4.37 14.87 0.53
CA LYS A 40 4.90 14.86 1.90
C LYS A 40 4.00 15.58 2.90
N ASN A 41 3.34 16.64 2.47
CA ASN A 41 2.48 17.45 3.31
C ASN A 41 1.07 16.87 3.50
N LEU A 42 0.75 15.72 2.90
CA LEU A 42 -0.56 15.06 3.04
C LEU A 42 -0.65 14.15 4.26
N ILE A 43 0.49 13.75 4.84
CA ILE A 43 0.56 12.88 6.01
C ILE A 43 1.40 13.53 7.12
N TRP A 44 0.92 13.44 8.35
CA TRP A 44 1.58 13.94 9.55
C TRP A 44 1.33 13.01 10.74
N GLU A 45 2.28 12.93 11.65
CA GLU A 45 2.34 11.95 12.73
C GLU A 45 1.07 11.95 13.59
N SER A 46 0.56 13.13 13.96
CA SER A 46 -0.64 13.25 14.79
C SER A 46 -1.91 12.70 14.13
N LYS A 47 -1.95 12.66 12.78
CA LYS A 47 -3.04 12.01 12.05
C LYS A 47 -2.88 10.49 12.07
N LEU A 48 -1.66 10.00 11.82
CA LEU A 48 -1.35 8.56 11.86
C LEU A 48 -1.68 8.00 13.25
N GLU A 49 -1.21 8.70 14.30
CA GLU A 49 -1.50 8.31 15.68
C GLU A 49 -2.99 8.22 15.97
N ARG A 50 -3.79 9.23 15.57
CA ARG A 50 -5.24 9.20 15.78
C ARG A 50 -5.91 8.03 15.06
N GLN A 51 -5.46 7.67 13.87
CA GLN A 51 -6.01 6.55 13.11
C GLN A 51 -5.67 5.20 13.75
N VAL A 52 -4.40 4.99 14.13
CA VAL A 52 -3.98 3.80 14.86
C VAL A 52 -4.71 3.71 16.20
N ARG A 53 -4.76 4.81 16.97
CA ARG A 53 -5.42 4.88 18.27
C ARG A 53 -6.90 4.51 18.18
N PHE A 54 -7.63 5.02 17.18
CA PHE A 54 -9.04 4.64 16.97
C PHE A 54 -9.20 3.13 16.72
N LEU A 55 -8.39 2.57 15.80
CA LEU A 55 -8.49 1.16 15.46
C LEU A 55 -8.07 0.23 16.61
N SER A 56 -7.14 0.65 17.45
CA SER A 56 -6.68 -0.11 18.63
C SER A 56 -7.39 0.25 19.93
N ASP A 57 -8.39 1.14 19.89
CA ASP A 57 -9.18 1.54 21.04
C ASP A 57 -10.10 0.42 21.54
N THR A 58 -10.52 0.53 22.80
CA THR A 58 -11.46 -0.39 23.43
C THR A 58 -12.82 -0.45 22.73
N ILE A 59 -13.22 0.58 21.98
CA ILE A 59 -14.45 0.58 21.17
C ILE A 59 -14.37 -0.46 20.04
N CYS A 60 -13.16 -0.67 19.49
CA CYS A 60 -12.90 -1.67 18.46
C CYS A 60 -12.58 -3.06 19.03
N GLN A 61 -12.39 -3.22 20.35
CA GLN A 61 -12.20 -4.48 21.06
C GLN A 61 -11.30 -5.50 20.34
N GLY A 62 -10.21 -5.02 19.72
CA GLY A 62 -9.29 -5.86 18.94
C GLY A 62 -9.86 -6.38 17.62
N ARG A 63 -10.98 -5.88 17.14
CA ARG A 63 -11.52 -6.08 15.77
C ARG A 63 -11.72 -7.54 15.36
N GLY A 64 -12.01 -8.45 16.31
CA GLY A 64 -12.22 -9.86 15.98
C GLY A 64 -13.33 -10.04 14.94
N THR A 65 -13.07 -10.80 13.88
CA THR A 65 -14.00 -11.05 12.76
C THR A 65 -15.38 -11.50 13.24
N GLY A 66 -16.43 -10.94 12.66
CA GLY A 66 -17.82 -11.24 13.00
C GLY A 66 -18.33 -10.56 14.27
N SER A 67 -17.48 -9.90 15.05
CA SER A 67 -17.88 -9.14 16.24
C SER A 67 -18.57 -7.82 15.87
N ARG A 68 -19.31 -7.23 16.82
CA ARG A 68 -19.84 -5.87 16.66
C ARG A 68 -18.70 -4.85 16.50
N ALA A 69 -17.61 -5.02 17.24
CA ALA A 69 -16.47 -4.13 17.21
C ALA A 69 -15.71 -4.17 15.88
N SER A 70 -15.63 -5.33 15.23
CA SER A 70 -15.11 -5.44 13.85
C SER A 70 -15.97 -4.62 12.87
N LYS A 71 -17.31 -4.62 13.03
CA LYS A 71 -18.22 -3.83 12.19
C LYS A 71 -18.05 -2.33 12.42
N GLU A 72 -17.77 -1.88 13.64
CA GLU A 72 -17.46 -0.47 13.94
C GLU A 72 -16.17 -0.02 13.23
N ALA A 73 -15.14 -0.87 13.25
CA ALA A 73 -13.89 -0.60 12.51
C ALA A 73 -14.12 -0.57 10.99
N ALA A 74 -14.87 -1.52 10.45
CA ALA A 74 -15.26 -1.57 9.04
C ALA A 74 -16.01 -0.30 8.61
N PHE A 75 -17.00 0.12 9.36
CA PHE A 75 -17.79 1.33 9.10
C PHE A 75 -16.90 2.60 9.13
N TRP A 76 -15.96 2.65 10.09
CA TRP A 76 -15.01 3.77 10.15
C TRP A 76 -14.11 3.81 8.90
N ILE A 77 -13.60 2.66 8.43
CA ILE A 77 -12.79 2.56 7.21
C ILE A 77 -13.60 3.00 5.98
N GLU A 78 -14.86 2.58 5.86
CA GLU A 78 -15.76 3.06 4.79
C GLU A 78 -15.88 4.58 4.77
N ARG A 79 -16.03 5.20 5.94
CA ARG A 79 -16.08 6.66 6.06
C ARG A 79 -14.78 7.33 5.61
N GLU A 80 -13.63 6.75 5.93
CA GLU A 80 -12.34 7.27 5.47
C GLU A 80 -12.19 7.11 3.94
N PHE A 81 -12.62 6.02 3.34
CA PHE A 81 -12.64 5.85 1.89
C PHE A 81 -13.58 6.87 1.22
N ASN A 82 -14.76 7.10 1.77
CA ASN A 82 -15.70 8.10 1.26
C ASN A 82 -15.12 9.52 1.34
N LYS A 83 -14.50 9.90 2.47
CA LYS A 83 -13.82 11.20 2.63
C LYS A 83 -12.67 11.39 1.63
N THR A 84 -11.99 10.31 1.28
CA THR A 84 -10.88 10.31 0.33
C THR A 84 -11.38 10.37 -1.12
N GLY A 85 -12.67 10.14 -1.35
CA GLY A 85 -13.29 10.17 -2.67
C GLY A 85 -13.01 8.93 -3.51
N LEU A 86 -12.77 7.78 -2.90
CA LEU A 86 -12.66 6.52 -3.62
C LEU A 86 -14.00 6.14 -4.24
N LEU A 87 -13.96 5.55 -5.42
CA LEU A 87 -15.16 4.98 -6.05
C LEU A 87 -15.55 3.68 -5.34
N LYS A 88 -16.85 3.51 -5.12
CA LYS A 88 -17.41 2.25 -4.64
C LYS A 88 -17.34 1.21 -5.75
N ILE A 89 -16.94 0.01 -5.42
CA ILE A 89 -17.01 -1.13 -6.35
C ILE A 89 -18.40 -1.76 -6.18
N ASP A 90 -19.14 -1.87 -7.25
CA ASP A 90 -20.57 -2.17 -7.27
C ASP A 90 -21.36 -1.20 -6.36
N SER A 91 -21.98 -0.57 -6.06
CA SER A 91 -22.77 0.35 -5.23
C SER A 91 -22.32 0.54 -3.78
N THR A 92 -21.39 -0.27 -3.27
CA THR A 92 -20.95 -0.27 -1.85
C THR A 92 -19.45 -0.45 -1.71
N TYR A 93 -18.88 0.02 -0.58
CA TYR A 93 -17.50 -0.30 -0.23
C TYR A 93 -17.38 -1.70 0.38
N THR A 94 -18.43 -2.21 1.03
CA THR A 94 -18.40 -3.49 1.76
C THR A 94 -18.73 -4.66 0.86
N LYS A 95 -17.89 -5.69 0.91
CA LYS A 95 -18.13 -7.02 0.32
C LYS A 95 -18.22 -8.04 1.43
N HIS A 96 -19.40 -8.64 1.57
CA HIS A 96 -19.65 -9.70 2.58
C HIS A 96 -19.18 -11.04 2.06
N PHE A 97 -18.62 -11.86 2.95
CA PHE A 97 -18.24 -13.23 2.62
C PHE A 97 -18.38 -14.15 3.85
N PHE A 98 -18.45 -15.44 3.63
CA PHE A 98 -18.44 -16.42 4.71
C PHE A 98 -16.98 -16.68 5.14
N ALA A 99 -16.65 -16.31 6.38
CA ALA A 99 -15.30 -16.43 6.93
C ALA A 99 -15.02 -17.75 7.65
N GLY A 100 -15.99 -18.67 7.68
CA GLY A 100 -15.92 -19.92 8.45
C GLY A 100 -16.46 -19.77 9.87
N HIS A 101 -16.65 -20.91 10.55
CA HIS A 101 -17.12 -20.97 11.94
C HIS A 101 -18.39 -20.15 12.25
N GLY A 102 -19.28 -19.96 11.26
CA GLY A 102 -20.49 -19.16 11.39
C GLY A 102 -20.28 -17.64 11.32
N HIS A 103 -19.08 -17.17 11.05
CA HIS A 103 -18.79 -15.74 10.93
C HIS A 103 -18.98 -15.23 9.51
N ILE A 104 -19.53 -14.02 9.40
CA ILE A 104 -19.56 -13.23 8.17
C ILE A 104 -18.46 -12.18 8.26
N GLY A 105 -17.54 -12.21 7.31
CA GLY A 105 -16.48 -11.23 7.14
C GLY A 105 -16.90 -10.10 6.19
N HIS A 106 -16.17 -8.98 6.23
CA HIS A 106 -16.50 -7.74 5.53
C HIS A 106 -15.23 -7.12 4.95
N ASN A 107 -14.87 -7.44 3.71
CA ASN A 107 -13.82 -6.67 3.03
C ASN A 107 -14.34 -5.29 2.66
N ILE A 108 -13.57 -4.25 2.95
CA ILE A 108 -13.90 -2.87 2.58
C ILE A 108 -13.01 -2.49 1.39
N MET A 109 -13.64 -2.14 0.26
CA MET A 109 -12.95 -1.95 -1.01
C MET A 109 -13.35 -0.63 -1.67
N GLY A 110 -12.36 0.07 -2.23
CA GLY A 110 -12.58 1.29 -2.98
C GLY A 110 -11.54 1.45 -4.09
N MET A 111 -11.84 2.22 -5.12
CA MET A 111 -10.99 2.37 -6.29
C MET A 111 -10.67 3.82 -6.61
N ILE A 112 -9.41 4.08 -6.97
CA ILE A 112 -8.97 5.27 -7.68
C ILE A 112 -8.79 4.87 -9.15
N PRO A 113 -9.57 5.43 -10.10
CA PRO A 113 -9.43 5.07 -11.49
C PRO A 113 -8.15 5.65 -12.11
N GLY A 114 -7.57 4.93 -13.04
CA GLY A 114 -6.43 5.37 -13.84
C GLY A 114 -6.75 6.54 -14.76
N SER A 115 -5.80 6.91 -15.62
CA SER A 115 -5.95 7.97 -16.61
C SER A 115 -6.95 7.58 -17.70
N LEU A 116 -7.73 8.57 -18.19
CA LEU A 116 -8.65 8.39 -19.31
C LEU A 116 -7.95 8.09 -20.65
N LYS A 117 -6.63 8.35 -20.75
CA LYS A 117 -5.85 8.18 -21.99
C LYS A 117 -5.31 6.76 -22.18
N THR A 118 -5.37 5.92 -21.16
CA THR A 118 -4.88 4.54 -21.18
C THR A 118 -6.02 3.54 -21.02
N PRO A 119 -5.90 2.31 -21.58
CA PRO A 119 -6.85 1.25 -21.32
C PRO A 119 -6.99 1.04 -19.80
N ARG A 120 -8.24 1.13 -19.29
CA ARG A 120 -8.55 0.98 -17.86
C ARG A 120 -8.76 -0.48 -17.48
N ASP A 121 -7.90 -1.35 -17.95
CA ASP A 121 -8.00 -2.79 -17.78
C ASP A 121 -6.84 -3.38 -16.96
N ARG A 122 -6.04 -2.51 -16.31
CA ARG A 122 -4.94 -2.91 -15.42
C ARG A 122 -5.20 -2.41 -14.02
N TYR A 123 -4.95 -3.25 -13.03
CA TYR A 123 -5.22 -2.96 -11.63
C TYR A 123 -4.03 -3.28 -10.75
N VAL A 124 -3.72 -2.37 -9.85
CA VAL A 124 -2.83 -2.58 -8.70
C VAL A 124 -3.72 -2.66 -7.46
N ILE A 125 -3.56 -3.70 -6.65
CA ILE A 125 -4.27 -3.86 -5.39
C ILE A 125 -3.32 -3.44 -4.26
N ILE A 126 -3.80 -2.56 -3.36
CA ILE A 126 -3.08 -2.18 -2.13
C ILE A 126 -3.96 -2.59 -0.96
N GLY A 127 -3.48 -3.51 -0.13
CA GLY A 127 -4.27 -4.09 0.95
C GLY A 127 -3.57 -4.09 2.29
N ALA A 128 -4.40 -4.11 3.34
CA ALA A 128 -4.01 -4.36 4.72
C ALA A 128 -5.18 -5.02 5.44
N HIS A 129 -4.95 -6.02 6.29
CA HIS A 129 -6.05 -6.56 7.09
C HIS A 129 -6.38 -5.65 8.26
N TYR A 130 -7.67 -5.53 8.59
CA TYR A 130 -8.11 -4.71 9.70
C TYR A 130 -8.58 -5.52 10.91
N ASP A 131 -8.87 -6.79 10.73
CA ASP A 131 -9.20 -7.69 11.85
C ASP A 131 -7.95 -7.98 12.70
N HIS A 132 -8.20 -8.39 13.94
CA HIS A 132 -7.19 -8.91 14.85
C HIS A 132 -7.84 -9.92 15.78
N LEU A 133 -7.16 -10.34 16.84
CA LEU A 133 -7.59 -11.42 17.73
C LEU A 133 -8.89 -11.12 18.49
N GLY A 134 -9.30 -9.86 18.57
CA GLY A 134 -10.51 -9.49 19.31
C GLY A 134 -10.33 -9.53 20.82
N MET A 135 -11.30 -10.09 21.51
CA MET A 135 -11.28 -10.29 22.95
C MET A 135 -11.19 -11.79 23.26
N LEU A 136 -10.14 -12.20 23.96
CA LEU A 136 -9.92 -13.58 24.40
C LEU A 136 -9.81 -13.61 25.92
N ASP A 137 -10.52 -14.49 26.58
CA ASP A 137 -10.53 -14.66 28.04
C ASP A 137 -10.75 -13.33 28.81
N GLY A 138 -11.67 -12.50 28.30
CA GLY A 138 -11.98 -11.20 28.88
C GLY A 138 -10.91 -10.11 28.68
N LYS A 139 -9.86 -10.40 27.92
CA LYS A 139 -8.78 -9.45 27.61
C LYS A 139 -8.85 -9.01 26.16
N ILE A 140 -8.72 -7.69 25.94
CA ILE A 140 -8.66 -7.10 24.61
C ILE A 140 -7.23 -7.23 24.07
N TYR A 141 -7.11 -7.63 22.80
CA TYR A 141 -5.88 -7.62 22.03
C TYR A 141 -5.96 -6.44 21.05
N PRO A 142 -5.35 -5.28 21.37
CA PRO A 142 -5.60 -4.04 20.62
C PRO A 142 -5.10 -4.09 19.19
N GLY A 143 -3.96 -4.76 18.95
CA GLY A 143 -3.38 -4.89 17.62
C GLY A 143 -3.06 -3.54 16.97
N ALA A 144 -2.33 -2.69 17.70
CA ALA A 144 -1.93 -1.39 17.18
C ALA A 144 -0.92 -1.53 16.03
N ASP A 145 0.10 -2.39 16.21
CA ASP A 145 0.99 -2.74 15.12
C ASP A 145 0.35 -3.81 14.21
N ALA A 146 -0.32 -4.80 14.81
CA ALA A 146 -0.91 -5.93 14.11
C ALA A 146 -2.46 -5.85 13.97
N ASN A 147 -3.10 -5.12 13.03
CA ASN A 147 -2.47 -4.42 11.92
C ASN A 147 -3.12 -3.03 11.73
N ALA A 148 -3.41 -2.30 12.85
CA ALA A 148 -3.93 -0.95 12.71
C ALA A 148 -2.91 -0.02 12.04
N SER A 149 -1.59 -0.27 12.20
CA SER A 149 -0.52 0.45 11.53
C SER A 149 -0.59 0.29 10.00
N GLY A 150 -0.79 -0.93 9.51
CA GLY A 150 -0.92 -1.23 8.08
C GLY A 150 -2.20 -0.64 7.47
N VAL A 151 -3.34 -0.71 8.18
CA VAL A 151 -4.58 -0.05 7.74
C VAL A 151 -4.39 1.46 7.64
N THR A 152 -3.74 2.07 8.64
CA THR A 152 -3.42 3.51 8.63
C THR A 152 -2.52 3.87 7.45
N ALA A 153 -1.55 3.02 7.13
CA ALA A 153 -0.71 3.22 5.96
C ALA A 153 -1.49 3.11 4.66
N MET A 154 -2.31 2.11 4.49
CA MET A 154 -3.18 1.94 3.32
C MET A 154 -4.11 3.16 3.13
N LEU A 155 -4.76 3.65 4.19
CA LEU A 155 -5.60 4.85 4.15
C LEU A 155 -4.81 6.10 3.78
N SER A 156 -3.58 6.22 4.27
CA SER A 156 -2.69 7.33 3.95
C SER A 156 -2.27 7.29 2.48
N LEU A 157 -1.92 6.11 1.95
CA LEU A 157 -1.64 5.93 0.53
C LEU A 157 -2.86 6.29 -0.32
N ALA A 158 -4.06 5.83 0.04
CA ALA A 158 -5.29 6.18 -0.66
C ALA A 158 -5.49 7.70 -0.72
N GLN A 159 -5.28 8.40 0.39
CA GLN A 159 -5.36 9.86 0.42
C GLN A 159 -4.29 10.51 -0.47
N MET A 160 -3.03 10.05 -0.41
CA MET A 160 -1.94 10.60 -1.21
C MET A 160 -2.23 10.44 -2.71
N PHE A 161 -2.59 9.24 -3.16
CA PHE A 161 -2.91 8.98 -4.57
C PHE A 161 -4.13 9.77 -5.04
N SER A 162 -5.21 9.84 -4.24
CA SER A 162 -6.40 10.62 -4.56
C SER A 162 -6.09 12.12 -4.66
N SER A 163 -5.34 12.67 -3.70
CA SER A 163 -4.95 14.08 -3.70
C SER A 163 -4.05 14.43 -4.87
N MET A 164 -3.06 13.59 -5.19
CA MET A 164 -2.18 13.81 -6.33
C MET A 164 -2.93 13.73 -7.66
N LYS A 165 -3.91 12.82 -7.79
CA LYS A 165 -4.80 12.79 -8.95
C LYS A 165 -5.62 14.08 -9.09
N THR A 166 -6.13 14.60 -7.98
CA THR A 166 -6.85 15.89 -7.96
C THR A 166 -5.96 17.06 -8.38
N LEU A 167 -4.67 16.98 -8.09
CA LEU A 167 -3.63 17.93 -8.54
C LEU A 167 -3.18 17.70 -10.00
N GLY A 168 -3.85 16.83 -10.74
CA GLY A 168 -3.61 16.59 -12.17
C GLY A 168 -2.65 15.45 -12.49
N LYS A 169 -2.19 14.66 -11.49
CA LYS A 169 -1.37 13.50 -11.78
C LYS A 169 -2.19 12.38 -12.43
N GLY A 170 -1.75 11.88 -13.57
CA GLY A 170 -2.33 10.72 -14.23
C GLY A 170 -1.69 9.42 -13.74
N TYR A 171 -2.47 8.35 -13.62
CA TYR A 171 -2.01 6.99 -13.36
C TYR A 171 -2.40 6.10 -14.52
N ASP A 172 -1.49 5.23 -14.94
CA ASP A 172 -1.73 4.31 -16.07
C ASP A 172 -2.52 3.05 -15.66
N SER A 173 -2.62 2.80 -14.36
CA SER A 173 -3.38 1.68 -13.79
C SER A 173 -4.45 2.17 -12.83
N ASN A 174 -5.53 1.41 -12.69
CA ASN A 174 -6.49 1.58 -11.62
C ASN A 174 -5.88 1.09 -10.30
N ILE A 175 -6.22 1.74 -9.18
CA ILE A 175 -5.74 1.35 -7.86
C ILE A 175 -6.93 0.90 -7.01
N ILE A 176 -6.95 -0.35 -6.60
CA ILE A 176 -7.95 -0.89 -5.68
C ILE A 176 -7.35 -0.92 -4.28
N PHE A 177 -7.96 -0.22 -3.33
CA PHE A 177 -7.62 -0.28 -1.91
C PHE A 177 -8.55 -1.27 -1.22
N VAL A 178 -7.97 -2.17 -0.41
CA VAL A 178 -8.72 -3.21 0.29
C VAL A 178 -8.31 -3.29 1.76
N ALA A 179 -9.25 -3.03 2.66
CA ALA A 179 -9.11 -3.45 4.05
C ALA A 179 -9.71 -4.87 4.17
N PHE A 180 -8.83 -5.87 4.33
CA PHE A 180 -9.22 -7.26 4.46
C PHE A 180 -9.74 -7.56 5.87
N ASP A 181 -10.79 -8.36 5.95
CA ASP A 181 -11.25 -9.00 7.20
C ASP A 181 -10.78 -10.46 7.25
N ALA A 182 -10.84 -11.04 8.42
CA ALA A 182 -10.61 -12.48 8.64
C ALA A 182 -9.23 -13.01 8.20
N LYS A 183 -8.20 -12.19 8.34
CA LYS A 183 -6.81 -12.67 8.18
C LYS A 183 -6.47 -13.69 9.27
N GLU A 184 -6.92 -13.43 10.51
CA GLU A 184 -6.74 -14.36 11.64
C GLU A 184 -7.56 -15.66 11.47
N LEU A 185 -8.53 -15.69 10.57
CA LEU A 185 -9.27 -16.89 10.13
C LEU A 185 -8.72 -17.42 8.80
N SER A 186 -7.41 -17.66 8.75
CA SER A 186 -6.69 -18.24 7.61
C SER A 186 -6.79 -17.38 6.34
N MET A 187 -6.78 -16.06 6.48
CA MET A 187 -6.81 -15.11 5.36
C MET A 187 -8.08 -15.26 4.50
N ALA A 188 -9.23 -15.53 5.14
CA ALA A 188 -10.48 -15.78 4.43
C ALA A 188 -10.93 -14.57 3.59
N GLY A 189 -10.59 -13.33 4.01
CA GLY A 189 -10.93 -12.12 3.26
C GLY A 189 -10.21 -12.01 1.92
N SER A 190 -8.90 -12.21 1.89
CA SER A 190 -8.14 -12.18 0.65
C SER A 190 -8.50 -13.35 -0.27
N GLN A 191 -8.81 -14.53 0.27
CA GLN A 191 -9.34 -15.66 -0.49
C GLN A 191 -10.72 -15.35 -1.10
N ALA A 192 -11.58 -14.66 -0.36
CA ALA A 192 -12.89 -14.24 -0.88
C ALA A 192 -12.74 -13.22 -2.01
N LEU A 193 -11.84 -12.24 -1.89
CA LEU A 193 -11.54 -11.31 -2.98
C LEU A 193 -11.00 -12.05 -4.20
N TRP A 194 -10.04 -12.96 -4.00
CA TRP A 194 -9.51 -13.75 -5.11
C TRP A 194 -10.60 -14.50 -5.87
N ARG A 195 -11.51 -15.16 -5.14
CA ARG A 195 -12.63 -15.87 -5.75
C ARG A 195 -13.50 -14.94 -6.62
N MET A 196 -13.82 -13.74 -6.14
CA MET A 196 -14.59 -12.76 -6.91
C MET A 196 -13.86 -12.33 -8.19
N ILE A 197 -12.54 -12.20 -8.15
CA ILE A 197 -11.70 -11.90 -9.33
C ILE A 197 -11.68 -13.09 -10.28
N GLU A 198 -11.47 -14.29 -9.78
CA GLU A 198 -11.39 -15.54 -10.56
C GLU A 198 -12.71 -15.88 -11.26
N THR A 199 -13.85 -15.66 -10.59
CA THR A 199 -15.18 -15.90 -11.15
C THR A 199 -15.73 -14.75 -11.99
N GLY A 200 -15.02 -13.60 -12.01
CA GLY A 200 -15.47 -12.39 -12.73
C GLY A 200 -16.64 -11.68 -12.06
N GLU A 201 -16.89 -11.91 -10.77
CA GLU A 201 -17.93 -11.24 -10.00
C GLU A 201 -17.56 -9.81 -9.57
N LEU A 202 -16.27 -9.47 -9.64
CA LEU A 202 -15.80 -8.13 -9.33
C LEU A 202 -15.82 -7.26 -10.60
N HIS A 203 -16.55 -6.15 -10.58
CA HIS A 203 -16.69 -5.29 -11.74
C HIS A 203 -16.07 -3.91 -11.52
N ASP A 204 -15.46 -3.38 -12.58
CA ASP A 204 -14.97 -2.00 -12.61
C ASP A 204 -16.16 -1.03 -12.56
N PRO A 205 -16.18 -0.08 -11.58
CA PRO A 205 -17.30 0.81 -11.39
C PRO A 205 -17.50 1.86 -12.50
N ILE A 206 -16.56 2.00 -13.42
CA ILE A 206 -16.63 2.96 -14.52
C ILE A 206 -17.02 2.26 -15.83
N THR A 207 -16.36 1.12 -16.12
CA THR A 207 -16.54 0.41 -17.39
C THR A 207 -17.62 -0.66 -17.31
N GLY A 208 -17.96 -1.12 -16.13
CA GLY A 208 -18.84 -2.28 -15.91
C GLY A 208 -18.22 -3.63 -16.28
N ASN A 209 -16.97 -3.64 -16.74
CA ASN A 209 -16.30 -4.88 -17.13
C ASN A 209 -15.82 -5.68 -15.91
N ALA A 210 -15.81 -6.99 -16.03
CA ALA A 210 -15.24 -7.86 -15.02
C ALA A 210 -13.73 -7.60 -14.83
N ILE A 211 -13.30 -7.55 -13.58
CA ILE A 211 -11.90 -7.50 -13.17
C ILE A 211 -11.42 -8.94 -13.02
N THR A 212 -10.64 -9.40 -13.99
CA THR A 212 -10.17 -10.79 -14.09
C THR A 212 -8.69 -10.91 -13.70
N PRO A 213 -8.18 -12.13 -13.41
CA PRO A 213 -6.80 -12.34 -12.94
C PRO A 213 -5.73 -11.74 -13.84
N ASP A 214 -5.90 -11.83 -15.16
CA ASP A 214 -4.95 -11.32 -16.16
C ASP A 214 -4.82 -9.80 -16.16
N LYS A 215 -5.78 -9.08 -15.58
CA LYS A 215 -5.77 -7.63 -15.42
C LYS A 215 -5.09 -7.16 -14.14
N ILE A 216 -4.84 -8.04 -13.17
CA ILE A 216 -4.15 -7.69 -11.92
C ILE A 216 -2.64 -7.69 -12.18
N SER A 217 -2.02 -6.51 -12.13
CA SER A 217 -0.59 -6.36 -12.40
C SER A 217 0.28 -6.53 -11.16
N LEU A 218 -0.24 -6.20 -9.97
CA LEU A 218 0.51 -6.24 -8.72
C LEU A 218 -0.45 -6.24 -7.53
N MET A 219 -0.09 -6.99 -6.48
CA MET A 219 -0.69 -6.88 -5.15
C MET A 219 0.35 -6.40 -4.14
N VAL A 220 0.06 -5.31 -3.45
CA VAL A 220 0.88 -4.71 -2.38
C VAL A 220 0.17 -4.94 -1.06
N ASN A 221 0.71 -5.81 -0.22
CA ASN A 221 0.18 -6.03 1.12
C ASN A 221 1.00 -5.29 2.17
N ILE A 222 0.34 -4.76 3.19
CA ILE A 222 0.96 -4.02 4.30
C ILE A 222 0.52 -4.68 5.61
N ASP A 223 1.48 -5.27 6.31
CA ASP A 223 1.19 -6.00 7.55
C ASP A 223 2.27 -5.71 8.60
N GLN A 224 1.89 -4.99 9.67
CA GLN A 224 2.74 -4.54 10.77
C GLN A 224 3.90 -3.66 10.31
N ILE A 225 3.70 -2.36 10.22
CA ILE A 225 4.74 -1.40 9.83
C ILE A 225 4.93 -0.24 10.80
N GLY A 226 4.38 -0.32 12.02
CA GLY A 226 4.46 0.75 13.03
C GLY A 226 5.60 0.61 14.02
N SER A 227 6.00 -0.62 14.34
CA SER A 227 7.00 -0.91 15.37
C SER A 227 8.44 -0.75 14.86
N THR A 228 9.34 -0.41 15.80
CA THR A 228 10.79 -0.36 15.61
C THR A 228 11.53 -1.35 16.53
N LEU A 229 10.79 -2.25 17.19
CA LEU A 229 11.34 -3.18 18.20
C LEU A 229 12.14 -4.35 17.62
N SER A 230 12.06 -4.59 16.33
CA SER A 230 12.83 -5.64 15.65
C SER A 230 13.76 -5.06 14.60
N PRO A 231 14.70 -4.18 14.97
CA PRO A 231 15.59 -3.59 13.99
C PRO A 231 16.45 -4.67 13.36
N LEU A 232 16.54 -4.66 12.03
CA LEU A 232 17.39 -5.57 11.26
C LEU A 232 18.88 -5.37 11.57
N GLN A 233 19.24 -4.13 11.89
CA GLN A 233 20.58 -3.77 12.34
C GLN A 233 20.49 -3.10 13.72
N LYS A 234 21.46 -3.42 14.57
CA LYS A 234 21.54 -2.84 15.90
C LYS A 234 21.56 -1.31 15.84
N ASN A 235 20.69 -0.68 16.62
CA ASN A 235 20.53 0.78 16.70
C ASN A 235 20.04 1.48 15.40
N ARG A 236 19.39 0.76 14.51
CA ARG A 236 18.77 1.31 13.28
C ARG A 236 17.24 1.12 13.33
N PRO A 237 16.49 2.06 13.96
CA PRO A 237 15.02 1.95 14.05
C PRO A 237 14.31 2.20 12.71
N ASP A 238 14.90 2.99 11.82
CA ASP A 238 14.34 3.38 10.54
C ASP A 238 14.64 2.35 9.45
N TYR A 239 14.04 1.18 9.57
CA TYR A 239 14.16 0.07 8.61
C TYR A 239 12.79 -0.29 8.01
N LEU A 240 12.80 -0.96 6.87
CA LEU A 240 11.62 -1.54 6.23
C LEU A 240 11.98 -2.86 5.56
N ILE A 241 11.14 -3.88 5.74
CA ILE A 241 11.26 -5.17 5.06
C ILE A 241 10.28 -5.20 3.90
N MET A 242 10.75 -5.59 2.70
CA MET A 242 9.92 -5.88 1.54
C MET A 242 10.16 -7.31 1.10
N LEU A 243 9.19 -8.20 1.31
CA LEU A 243 9.26 -9.59 0.87
C LEU A 243 8.53 -9.76 -0.46
N GLY A 244 8.91 -10.79 -1.23
CA GLY A 244 8.27 -11.11 -2.50
C GLY A 244 8.89 -10.45 -3.73
N THR A 245 10.05 -9.83 -3.62
CA THR A 245 10.73 -9.17 -4.73
C THR A 245 11.00 -10.09 -5.92
N HIS A 246 11.18 -11.40 -5.68
CA HIS A 246 11.36 -12.41 -6.72
C HIS A 246 10.14 -12.55 -7.66
N SER A 247 8.95 -12.11 -7.26
CA SER A 247 7.75 -12.09 -8.09
C SER A 247 7.71 -10.88 -9.05
N LEU A 248 8.54 -9.87 -8.82
CA LEU A 248 8.58 -8.63 -9.57
C LEU A 248 9.52 -8.73 -10.77
N LYS A 249 9.31 -7.89 -11.77
CA LYS A 249 10.29 -7.65 -12.83
C LYS A 249 11.53 -6.98 -12.25
N ARG A 250 12.69 -7.24 -12.85
CA ARG A 250 13.97 -6.72 -12.35
C ARG A 250 13.99 -5.19 -12.14
N PRO A 251 13.49 -4.34 -13.04
CA PRO A 251 13.45 -2.90 -12.79
C PRO A 251 12.65 -2.54 -11.52
N ASP A 252 11.53 -3.22 -11.28
CA ASP A 252 10.68 -2.95 -10.12
C ASP A 252 11.32 -3.40 -8.80
N GLN A 253 12.22 -4.39 -8.85
CA GLN A 253 13.00 -4.84 -7.68
C GLN A 253 14.00 -3.76 -7.21
N GLU A 254 14.66 -3.08 -8.15
CA GLU A 254 15.68 -2.06 -7.87
C GLU A 254 15.05 -0.70 -7.51
N LEU A 255 13.78 -0.53 -7.86
CA LEU A 255 13.06 0.74 -7.75
C LEU A 255 12.88 1.22 -6.30
N LEU A 256 12.73 0.30 -5.32
CA LEU A 256 12.54 0.68 -3.92
C LEU A 256 13.78 1.42 -3.39
N GLU A 257 14.97 0.90 -3.63
CA GLU A 257 16.20 1.54 -3.22
C GLU A 257 16.48 2.84 -4.00
N TYR A 258 16.10 2.87 -5.29
CA TYR A 258 16.13 4.11 -6.06
C TYR A 258 15.25 5.19 -5.42
N CYS A 259 13.99 4.88 -5.07
CA CYS A 259 13.07 5.81 -4.41
C CYS A 259 13.62 6.25 -3.05
N ASN A 260 14.16 5.34 -2.27
CA ASN A 260 14.74 5.59 -0.96
C ASN A 260 15.82 6.70 -1.01
N ARG A 261 16.72 6.60 -1.98
CA ARG A 261 17.79 7.60 -2.21
C ARG A 261 17.27 8.86 -2.89
N ARG A 262 16.48 8.71 -3.95
CA ARG A 262 16.00 9.82 -4.78
C ARG A 262 15.18 10.83 -3.99
N TYR A 263 14.38 10.34 -3.03
CA TYR A 263 13.50 11.15 -2.22
C TYR A 263 14.06 11.46 -0.81
N GLY A 264 15.32 11.12 -0.55
CA GLY A 264 16.02 11.47 0.69
C GLY A 264 15.41 10.81 1.94
N ILE A 265 14.85 9.60 1.80
CA ILE A 265 14.18 8.90 2.90
C ILE A 265 15.20 8.16 3.76
N TYR A 266 16.18 7.49 3.13
CA TYR A 266 17.35 6.84 3.73
C TYR A 266 17.02 5.78 4.78
N MET A 267 15.99 4.99 4.53
CA MET A 267 15.67 3.83 5.37
C MET A 267 16.63 2.66 5.10
N ASP A 268 16.83 1.83 6.12
CA ASP A 268 17.48 0.53 5.99
C ASP A 268 16.50 -0.48 5.38
N ILE A 269 16.73 -0.90 4.15
CA ILE A 269 15.82 -1.79 3.42
C ILE A 269 16.35 -3.21 3.48
N ALA A 270 15.51 -4.15 3.91
CA ALA A 270 15.76 -5.59 3.80
C ALA A 270 14.79 -6.23 2.81
N LEU A 271 15.31 -7.16 2.01
CA LEU A 271 14.53 -7.94 1.03
C LEU A 271 14.32 -9.40 1.50
N ASP A 272 14.76 -9.68 2.69
CA ASP A 272 14.61 -10.97 3.38
C ASP A 272 14.34 -10.77 4.87
N TYR A 273 13.99 -11.86 5.54
CA TYR A 273 13.73 -11.86 6.97
C TYR A 273 14.95 -12.41 7.72
N TYR A 274 15.73 -11.51 8.32
CA TYR A 274 16.96 -11.81 9.09
C TYR A 274 18.02 -12.61 8.31
N GLY A 275 18.16 -12.36 7.00
CA GLY A 275 19.14 -13.08 6.17
C GLY A 275 18.85 -14.57 5.97
N SER A 276 17.64 -15.03 6.33
CA SER A 276 17.24 -16.43 6.26
C SER A 276 16.19 -16.66 5.17
N LYS A 277 16.57 -17.41 4.14
CA LYS A 277 15.65 -17.77 3.05
C LYS A 277 14.42 -18.53 3.58
N ASN A 278 14.59 -19.50 4.46
CA ASN A 278 13.48 -20.29 4.99
C ASN A 278 12.52 -19.45 5.82
N PHE A 279 13.02 -18.57 6.68
CA PHE A 279 12.17 -17.63 7.41
C PHE A 279 11.43 -16.68 6.48
N THR A 280 12.11 -16.14 5.48
CA THR A 280 11.52 -15.28 4.46
C THR A 280 10.34 -15.94 3.76
N GLU A 281 10.51 -17.18 3.30
CA GLU A 281 9.45 -17.95 2.64
C GLU A 281 8.25 -18.20 3.56
N VAL A 282 8.50 -18.58 4.83
CA VAL A 282 7.43 -18.80 5.81
C VAL A 282 6.65 -17.51 6.04
N PHE A 283 7.32 -16.40 6.40
CA PHE A 283 6.65 -15.13 6.69
C PHE A 283 5.93 -14.55 5.48
N TYR A 284 6.49 -14.71 4.29
CA TYR A 284 5.86 -14.27 3.05
C TYR A 284 4.52 -14.98 2.77
N THR A 285 4.28 -16.15 3.35
CA THR A 285 3.04 -16.90 3.17
C THR A 285 2.05 -16.80 4.35
N LEU A 286 2.31 -15.93 5.32
CA LEU A 286 1.46 -15.78 6.51
C LEU A 286 0.48 -14.60 6.45
N SER A 287 0.39 -13.91 5.32
CA SER A 287 -0.50 -12.75 5.18
C SER A 287 -1.21 -12.73 3.82
N ASP A 288 -2.03 -11.72 3.56
CA ASP A 288 -3.06 -11.66 2.52
C ASP A 288 -2.53 -11.74 1.07
N GLN A 289 -1.26 -11.41 0.81
CA GLN A 289 -0.66 -11.59 -0.52
C GLN A 289 -0.54 -13.07 -0.94
N LYS A 290 -0.63 -14.02 0.01
CA LYS A 290 -0.44 -15.45 -0.25
C LYS A 290 -1.29 -15.98 -1.41
N VAL A 291 -2.58 -15.70 -1.42
CA VAL A 291 -3.49 -16.21 -2.44
C VAL A 291 -3.13 -15.68 -3.83
N PHE A 292 -2.67 -14.43 -3.94
CA PHE A 292 -2.23 -13.84 -5.20
C PHE A 292 -0.96 -14.50 -5.72
N VAL A 293 0.03 -14.72 -4.84
CA VAL A 293 1.28 -15.43 -5.18
C VAL A 293 1.00 -16.86 -5.66
N GLN A 294 0.14 -17.59 -4.98
CA GLN A 294 -0.26 -18.94 -5.36
C GLN A 294 -0.89 -18.99 -6.75
N ASN A 295 -1.52 -17.90 -7.16
CA ASN A 295 -2.14 -17.75 -8.47
C ASN A 295 -1.28 -16.95 -9.48
N LYS A 296 0.05 -16.87 -9.22
CA LYS A 296 1.05 -16.27 -10.11
C LYS A 296 0.86 -14.77 -10.38
N ILE A 297 0.15 -14.07 -9.51
CA ILE A 297 0.10 -12.62 -9.52
C ILE A 297 1.33 -12.10 -8.78
N PRO A 298 2.09 -11.16 -9.36
CA PRO A 298 3.17 -10.49 -8.64
C PRO A 298 2.63 -9.85 -7.35
N ALA A 299 3.27 -10.14 -6.22
CA ALA A 299 2.82 -9.61 -4.95
C ALA A 299 3.99 -9.33 -4.02
N VAL A 300 3.88 -8.31 -3.20
CA VAL A 300 4.85 -7.95 -2.18
C VAL A 300 4.21 -7.76 -0.82
N LEU A 301 4.98 -8.00 0.22
CA LEU A 301 4.62 -7.70 1.60
C LEU A 301 5.58 -6.66 2.16
N PHE A 302 5.06 -5.52 2.58
CA PHE A 302 5.78 -4.55 3.39
C PHE A 302 5.50 -4.81 4.87
N THR A 303 6.56 -4.95 5.67
CA THR A 303 6.44 -5.23 7.10
C THR A 303 7.62 -4.64 7.89
N SER A 304 7.45 -4.44 9.17
CA SER A 304 8.54 -4.20 10.14
C SER A 304 8.94 -5.47 10.88
N GLY A 305 8.27 -6.57 10.59
CA GLY A 305 8.52 -7.87 11.22
C GLY A 305 7.75 -8.08 12.52
N ILE A 306 7.80 -9.32 12.99
CA ILE A 306 7.18 -9.73 14.24
C ILE A 306 8.03 -9.25 15.42
N THR A 307 7.39 -8.73 16.45
CA THR A 307 8.02 -8.25 17.68
C THR A 307 7.51 -9.00 18.90
N MET A 308 8.10 -8.72 20.06
CA MET A 308 7.60 -9.27 21.33
C MET A 308 6.19 -8.79 21.70
N ASN A 309 5.70 -7.73 21.07
CA ASN A 309 4.35 -7.17 21.28
C ASN A 309 3.29 -7.79 20.34
N THR A 310 3.71 -8.43 19.26
CA THR A 310 2.80 -9.05 18.29
C THR A 310 1.90 -10.07 18.98
N ASN A 311 0.59 -9.98 18.76
CA ASN A 311 -0.43 -10.84 19.36
C ASN A 311 -0.46 -10.77 20.89
N LYS A 312 -0.19 -9.60 21.47
CA LYS A 312 -0.23 -9.37 22.93
C LYS A 312 -1.24 -8.27 23.27
N THR A 313 -1.69 -8.30 24.52
CA THR A 313 -2.60 -7.29 25.07
C THR A 313 -1.95 -5.91 25.22
N TRP A 314 -0.64 -5.83 25.11
CA TRP A 314 0.15 -4.60 25.16
C TRP A 314 0.68 -4.15 23.78
N ASP A 315 0.15 -4.70 22.67
CA ASP A 315 0.34 -4.12 21.35
C ASP A 315 -0.53 -2.87 21.22
N THR A 316 -0.04 -1.78 21.77
CA THR A 316 -0.74 -0.48 21.85
C THR A 316 -0.02 0.61 21.07
N VAL A 317 -0.71 1.70 20.80
CA VAL A 317 -0.19 2.81 19.99
C VAL A 317 1.06 3.45 20.59
N GLU A 318 1.22 3.40 21.92
CA GLU A 318 2.38 3.93 22.66
C GLU A 318 3.68 3.19 22.32
N ASN A 319 3.60 1.98 21.78
CA ASN A 319 4.74 1.15 21.36
C ASN A 319 5.15 1.39 19.90
N LEU A 320 4.50 2.30 19.20
CA LEU A 320 4.77 2.58 17.79
C LEU A 320 5.56 3.89 17.63
N ASP A 321 6.33 3.95 16.53
CA ASP A 321 7.06 5.16 16.14
C ASP A 321 6.36 5.80 14.93
N MET A 322 5.67 6.91 15.15
CA MET A 322 4.88 7.58 14.11
C MET A 322 5.75 8.28 13.07
N GLU A 323 6.96 8.71 13.43
CA GLU A 323 7.91 9.28 12.48
C GLU A 323 8.43 8.22 11.52
N VAL A 324 8.80 7.05 12.05
CA VAL A 324 9.24 5.92 11.23
C VAL A 324 8.09 5.36 10.40
N LEU A 325 6.88 5.24 10.96
CA LEU A 325 5.68 4.86 10.21
C LEU A 325 5.45 5.80 9.02
N LYS A 326 5.55 7.10 9.22
CA LYS A 326 5.44 8.10 8.15
C LYS A 326 6.51 7.92 7.07
N LYS A 327 7.77 7.68 7.44
CA LYS A 327 8.86 7.40 6.49
C LYS A 327 8.57 6.15 5.65
N ARG A 328 8.08 5.08 6.28
CA ARG A 328 7.69 3.83 5.61
C ARG A 328 6.57 4.06 4.60
N ILE A 329 5.50 4.74 5.00
CA ILE A 329 4.38 5.11 4.12
C ILE A 329 4.90 5.91 2.92
N TYR A 330 5.79 6.85 3.17
CA TYR A 330 6.33 7.73 2.15
C TYR A 330 7.18 6.99 1.13
N LEU A 331 7.99 6.03 1.59
CA LEU A 331 8.77 5.15 0.72
C LEU A 331 7.87 4.24 -0.13
N ILE A 332 6.87 3.61 0.50
CA ILE A 332 5.89 2.76 -0.21
C ILE A 332 5.12 3.58 -1.25
N TYR A 333 4.69 4.81 -0.90
CA TYR A 333 4.02 5.71 -1.84
C TYR A 333 4.86 5.93 -3.09
N HIS A 334 6.12 6.34 -2.95
CA HIS A 334 6.98 6.62 -4.10
C HIS A 334 7.27 5.39 -4.93
N TRP A 335 7.48 4.26 -4.29
CA TRP A 335 7.68 3.00 -5.00
C TRP A 335 6.45 2.61 -5.83
N VAL A 336 5.25 2.65 -5.26
CA VAL A 336 4.00 2.35 -6.00
C VAL A 336 3.76 3.40 -7.08
N ASP A 337 4.00 4.68 -6.79
CA ASP A 337 3.82 5.81 -7.71
C ASP A 337 4.65 5.68 -9.00
N HIS A 338 5.83 5.08 -8.90
CA HIS A 338 6.67 4.78 -10.06
C HIS A 338 6.25 3.53 -10.86
N ILE A 339 5.48 2.64 -10.24
CA ILE A 339 4.94 1.43 -10.90
C ILE A 339 3.66 1.75 -11.67
N LEU A 340 2.87 2.70 -11.17
CA LEU A 340 1.60 3.16 -11.75
C LEU A 340 1.79 4.02 -12.98
#